data_52bfcd51925a917c19202d9ea11f2b54
#
_entry.id   52bfcd51925a917c19202d9ea11f2b54
#
_cell.length_a   1.000
_cell.length_b   1.000
_cell.length_c   1.000
_cell.angle_alpha   90.00
_cell.angle_beta   90.00
_cell.angle_gamma   90.00
#
_symmetry.space_group_name_H-M   'P 1'
#
loop_
_entity.id
_entity.type
_entity.pdbx_description
1 polymer ?
#
loop_
_entity_poly.entity_id
_entity_poly.type
_entity_poly.pdbx_seq_one_letter_code
_entity_poly.pdbx_strand_id
1 'polypeptide(L)'
;MDSTLIKGLLYSASHLLPSGKSRSPRVGAGDQSSPGDDLSDVPSCSPTTHVLPRPCLPLPPPSSEAPLADATPGHPPPPGAAPHTTTARETHWIRPLGYCEKLMTSAHVYGIMNTCYALWLDVRKPLDLDLVKRATKIMYRKMPHVQLGVGRHLGALWWRKMASPALDVDELTTDDVMAAFEELLRHRYSLEGPLWFLRLVTPEGKSVLDETAGHSHKYVCIFGFHHSVSDGTTNMQFCKVFVQVLDDLLQGRDVDMCSEGRFAEPFHDILADAATSHLSLLSLFLSRFYKGILSYGAYVRNFTRLFPMPTHKVAETHILHYELEETTSKKLYLRCKMEGVTLNSAFTAAANLALYLLMSARGHSLKATQINCVQVVNMRRYWPKPLQPNTFGCNISILDLDFQTEEKNLEEFWEYSRLVHSNISHHLTVTQRALTVQPISERLKLVIGSNFWLSRLGLPSTNNHHYCLTNMGDLRTAFPGTGDEVQVSKVLRSVSCHFMPTLCQHTLQTFRGRLCYSLDYYTQKMTRETASQYAEEILRVLTSSIHAPN
;
A
#
# COMPACT_ATOMS: atom_id res chain seq x y z
N MET A 1 -6.71 -32.89 -15.41
CA MET A 1 -5.54 -32.06 -15.75
C MET A 1 -4.53 -32.96 -16.42
N ASP A 2 -4.27 -32.66 -17.65
CA ASP A 2 -3.60 -33.54 -18.60
C ASP A 2 -2.12 -33.75 -18.23
N SER A 3 -1.67 -35.00 -18.14
CA SER A 3 -0.30 -35.40 -17.78
C SER A 3 0.76 -34.93 -18.79
N THR A 4 0.34 -34.43 -19.92
CA THR A 4 1.17 -33.94 -21.03
C THR A 4 1.80 -32.58 -20.73
N LEU A 5 1.14 -31.73 -19.94
CA LEU A 5 1.64 -30.42 -19.58
C LEU A 5 2.76 -30.47 -18.53
N ILE A 6 2.72 -31.48 -17.65
CA ILE A 6 3.75 -31.69 -16.61
C ILE A 6 5.03 -32.30 -17.24
N LYS A 7 4.89 -33.16 -18.24
CA LYS A 7 6.03 -33.73 -18.97
C LYS A 7 6.78 -32.72 -19.82
N GLY A 8 6.10 -31.71 -20.40
CA GLY A 8 6.71 -30.64 -21.16
C GLY A 8 7.60 -29.70 -20.31
N LEU A 9 7.21 -29.45 -19.06
CA LEU A 9 7.98 -28.62 -18.13
C LEU A 9 9.23 -29.33 -17.57
N LEU A 10 9.20 -30.66 -17.46
CA LEU A 10 10.34 -31.45 -16.98
C LEU A 10 11.39 -31.70 -18.08
N TYR A 11 10.99 -31.71 -19.34
CA TYR A 11 11.90 -31.93 -20.47
C TYR A 11 12.78 -30.70 -20.79
N SER A 12 12.30 -29.50 -20.51
CA SER A 12 13.10 -28.26 -20.67
C SER A 12 14.19 -28.07 -19.61
N ALA A 13 14.10 -28.73 -18.46
CA ALA A 13 15.05 -28.56 -17.37
C ALA A 13 16.27 -29.49 -17.45
N SER A 14 16.24 -30.56 -18.28
CA SER A 14 17.30 -31.57 -18.34
C SER A 14 18.45 -31.24 -19.30
N HIS A 15 18.37 -30.18 -20.09
CA HIS A 15 19.39 -29.80 -21.08
C HIS A 15 20.32 -28.63 -20.69
N LEU A 16 20.34 -28.21 -19.41
CA LEU A 16 21.12 -27.03 -18.97
C LEU A 16 22.14 -27.33 -17.85
N LEU A 17 22.66 -28.56 -17.72
CA LEU A 17 23.73 -28.83 -16.76
C LEU A 17 25.00 -29.34 -17.47
N PRO A 18 26.14 -28.63 -17.40
CA PRO A 18 27.44 -29.18 -17.77
C PRO A 18 28.01 -30.02 -16.62
N SER A 19 28.47 -31.23 -16.94
CA SER A 19 29.16 -32.16 -16.06
C SER A 19 30.55 -31.64 -15.69
N GLY A 20 30.81 -31.37 -14.42
CA GLY A 20 32.11 -30.98 -13.89
C GLY A 20 32.47 -31.76 -12.64
N LYS A 21 33.58 -32.54 -12.74
CA LYS A 21 34.09 -33.47 -11.75
C LYS A 21 34.62 -32.78 -10.47
N SER A 22 34.42 -33.48 -9.37
CA SER A 22 34.92 -33.25 -8.02
C SER A 22 36.42 -33.11 -7.89
N ARG A 23 36.90 -32.19 -7.09
CA ARG A 23 38.12 -32.29 -6.27
C ARG A 23 37.95 -31.50 -4.99
N SER A 24 38.00 -32.22 -3.87
CA SER A 24 38.19 -31.63 -2.52
C SER A 24 39.66 -31.32 -2.28
N PRO A 25 39.95 -30.35 -1.42
CA PRO A 25 41.03 -30.51 -0.47
C PRO A 25 40.63 -30.21 0.98
N ARG A 26 41.45 -30.85 1.84
CA ARG A 26 41.39 -30.97 3.28
C ARG A 26 41.78 -29.68 4.03
N VAL A 27 41.08 -29.47 5.13
CA VAL A 27 41.43 -29.09 6.50
C VAL A 27 42.80 -28.45 6.76
N GLY A 28 42.74 -27.26 7.37
CA GLY A 28 43.80 -26.70 8.19
C GLY A 28 43.16 -25.96 9.36
N ALA A 29 43.37 -26.47 10.58
CA ALA A 29 42.99 -25.83 11.84
C ALA A 29 44.06 -24.78 12.20
N GLY A 30 43.62 -23.66 12.78
CA GLY A 30 44.48 -22.61 13.30
C GLY A 30 43.73 -21.72 14.28
N ASP A 31 44.19 -21.77 15.45
CA ASP A 31 43.78 -21.35 16.77
C ASP A 31 43.78 -19.82 16.99
N GLN A 32 42.91 -19.42 17.96
CA GLN A 32 43.05 -18.32 18.94
C GLN A 32 43.16 -16.85 18.50
N SER A 33 42.23 -16.02 18.91
CA SER A 33 42.33 -15.07 20.04
C SER A 33 41.27 -13.99 19.95
N SER A 34 40.51 -13.85 21.02
CA SER A 34 39.77 -12.62 21.34
C SER A 34 40.71 -11.51 21.77
N PRO A 35 40.35 -10.26 21.59
CA PRO A 35 39.92 -9.41 22.68
C PRO A 35 38.70 -8.54 22.25
N GLY A 36 37.69 -8.30 23.05
CA GLY A 36 37.66 -7.38 24.19
C GLY A 36 37.23 -5.99 23.81
N ASP A 37 35.94 -5.65 24.15
CA ASP A 37 35.45 -4.33 24.54
C ASP A 37 35.70 -3.12 23.65
N ASP A 38 34.62 -2.57 23.07
CA ASP A 38 34.14 -1.22 23.40
C ASP A 38 32.79 -0.94 22.72
N LEU A 39 31.76 -0.87 23.54
CA LEU A 39 30.43 -0.36 23.20
C LEU A 39 30.28 1.03 23.83
N SER A 40 30.63 2.06 23.11
CA SER A 40 30.13 3.42 23.35
C SER A 40 30.26 4.23 22.07
N ASP A 41 29.11 4.51 21.43
CA ASP A 41 28.74 5.77 20.81
C ASP A 41 27.56 5.57 19.87
N VAL A 42 26.36 5.75 20.45
CA VAL A 42 25.16 6.03 19.66
C VAL A 42 25.00 7.54 19.63
N PRO A 43 25.07 8.21 18.47
CA PRO A 43 24.83 9.64 18.41
C PRO A 43 23.34 9.93 18.63
N SER A 44 23.09 10.75 19.66
CA SER A 44 21.80 11.40 19.92
C SER A 44 21.46 12.32 18.76
N CYS A 45 20.29 12.14 18.15
CA CYS A 45 19.71 13.10 17.23
C CYS A 45 19.28 14.36 17.97
N SER A 46 20.01 15.44 17.78
CA SER A 46 19.62 16.81 18.14
C SER A 46 18.65 17.40 17.10
N PRO A 47 17.82 18.38 17.47
CA PRO A 47 16.66 18.79 16.69
C PRO A 47 17.05 19.59 15.44
N THR A 48 16.31 19.33 14.41
CA THR A 48 16.34 19.90 13.07
C THR A 48 16.28 21.42 13.06
N THR A 49 17.30 22.03 12.50
CA THR A 49 17.30 23.41 12.01
C THR A 49 16.21 23.60 10.96
N HIS A 50 15.34 24.59 11.16
CA HIS A 50 14.40 25.09 10.17
C HIS A 50 15.15 25.54 8.91
N VAL A 51 15.01 24.78 7.83
CA VAL A 51 15.41 25.22 6.49
C VAL A 51 14.26 26.06 5.93
N LEU A 52 14.49 27.34 5.81
CA LEU A 52 13.59 28.28 5.11
C LEU A 52 13.38 27.79 3.65
N PRO A 53 12.16 27.87 3.11
CA PRO A 53 11.89 27.50 1.73
C PRO A 53 12.65 28.45 0.78
N ARG A 54 13.30 27.86 -0.22
CA ARG A 54 13.92 28.62 -1.31
C ARG A 54 12.82 29.31 -2.13
N PRO A 55 13.01 30.57 -2.55
CA PRO A 55 12.05 31.26 -3.41
C PRO A 55 11.92 30.53 -4.76
N CYS A 56 10.68 30.34 -5.19
CA CYS A 56 10.36 29.81 -6.52
C CYS A 56 10.84 30.79 -7.60
N LEU A 57 11.50 30.29 -8.62
CA LEU A 57 11.81 31.08 -9.81
C LEU A 57 10.51 31.44 -10.54
N PRO A 58 10.30 32.70 -10.96
CA PRO A 58 9.09 33.09 -11.66
C PRO A 58 9.00 32.43 -13.03
N LEU A 59 7.82 31.91 -13.34
CA LEU A 59 7.47 31.42 -14.67
C LEU A 59 7.46 32.61 -15.66
N PRO A 60 7.83 32.40 -16.93
CA PRO A 60 7.71 33.46 -17.94
C PRO A 60 6.24 33.88 -18.11
N PRO A 61 5.96 35.18 -18.36
CA PRO A 61 4.62 35.68 -18.48
C PRO A 61 3.90 35.05 -19.69
N PRO A 62 2.57 34.85 -19.63
CA PRO A 62 1.79 34.38 -20.73
C PRO A 62 1.86 35.41 -21.89
N SER A 63 2.12 34.92 -23.08
CA SER A 63 2.09 35.72 -24.32
C SER A 63 0.73 36.41 -24.47
N SER A 64 0.77 37.71 -24.67
CA SER A 64 -0.37 38.60 -24.86
C SER A 64 -1.36 38.08 -25.90
N GLU A 65 -2.61 38.06 -25.52
CA GLU A 65 -3.76 37.85 -26.43
C GLU A 65 -3.82 39.00 -27.45
N ALA A 66 -3.92 38.65 -28.71
CA ALA A 66 -4.23 39.58 -29.79
C ALA A 66 -5.71 39.96 -29.76
N PRO A 67 -6.10 41.20 -30.07
CA PRO A 67 -7.49 41.64 -29.99
C PRO A 67 -8.35 41.02 -31.12
N LEU A 68 -9.57 40.66 -30.72
CA LEU A 68 -10.66 40.21 -31.59
C LEU A 68 -10.99 41.32 -32.62
N ALA A 69 -10.82 41.03 -33.90
CA ALA A 69 -11.27 41.87 -35.00
C ALA A 69 -12.73 41.54 -35.32
N ASP A 70 -13.53 42.58 -35.53
CA ASP A 70 -14.94 42.59 -35.90
C ASP A 70 -15.24 41.75 -37.14
N ALA A 71 -16.27 40.93 -37.09
CA ALA A 71 -16.78 40.16 -38.21
C ALA A 71 -17.80 40.95 -39.00
N THR A 72 -17.46 41.33 -40.22
CA THR A 72 -18.40 41.73 -41.28
C THR A 72 -18.91 40.52 -42.06
N PRO A 73 -20.20 40.44 -42.43
CA PRO A 73 -20.76 39.28 -43.10
C PRO A 73 -20.62 39.40 -44.66
N GLY A 74 -20.21 38.32 -45.27
CA GLY A 74 -20.46 38.14 -46.71
C GLY A 74 -19.26 37.78 -47.57
N HIS A 75 -19.04 36.45 -47.76
CA HIS A 75 -18.77 35.81 -49.07
C HIS A 75 -18.65 34.28 -48.86
N PRO A 76 -19.20 33.44 -49.75
CA PRO A 76 -19.04 31.99 -49.66
C PRO A 76 -17.59 31.58 -50.00
N PRO A 77 -17.06 30.56 -49.32
CA PRO A 77 -15.68 30.08 -49.56
C PRO A 77 -15.59 29.33 -50.91
N PRO A 78 -14.42 29.36 -51.58
CA PRO A 78 -14.18 28.62 -52.81
C PRO A 78 -14.15 27.10 -52.56
N PRO A 79 -14.59 26.27 -53.55
CA PRO A 79 -14.58 24.82 -53.45
C PRO A 79 -13.14 24.31 -53.59
N GLY A 80 -12.62 23.66 -52.53
CA GLY A 80 -11.30 23.03 -52.60
C GLY A 80 -10.48 22.99 -51.29
N ALA A 81 -11.04 23.39 -50.16
CA ALA A 81 -10.33 23.23 -48.90
C ALA A 81 -10.39 21.77 -48.45
N ALA A 82 -9.26 21.10 -48.46
CA ALA A 82 -9.06 19.79 -47.87
C ALA A 82 -9.48 19.83 -46.37
N PRO A 83 -10.02 18.74 -45.80
CA PRO A 83 -10.44 18.73 -44.38
C PRO A 83 -9.22 19.04 -43.51
N HIS A 84 -9.37 20.07 -42.67
CA HIS A 84 -8.39 20.36 -41.64
C HIS A 84 -8.12 19.09 -40.85
N THR A 85 -6.96 18.48 -41.07
CA THR A 85 -6.39 17.46 -40.21
C THR A 85 -6.31 18.05 -38.80
N THR A 86 -7.18 17.59 -37.94
CA THR A 86 -7.04 17.78 -36.49
C THR A 86 -5.64 17.33 -36.14
N THR A 87 -4.75 18.28 -35.87
CA THR A 87 -3.40 17.99 -35.38
C THR A 87 -3.54 17.09 -34.15
N ALA A 88 -3.17 15.83 -34.30
CA ALA A 88 -3.10 14.88 -33.22
C ALA A 88 -2.23 15.53 -32.13
N ARG A 89 -2.83 15.89 -30.99
CA ARG A 89 -2.09 16.42 -29.86
C ARG A 89 -0.98 15.42 -29.54
N GLU A 90 0.27 15.85 -29.63
CA GLU A 90 1.42 15.01 -29.33
C GLU A 90 1.25 14.39 -27.93
N THR A 91 1.22 13.06 -27.88
CA THR A 91 1.13 12.32 -26.63
C THR A 91 2.46 12.45 -25.89
N HIS A 92 2.46 13.11 -24.74
CA HIS A 92 3.67 13.27 -23.93
C HIS A 92 3.95 11.98 -23.13
N TRP A 93 4.82 11.13 -23.67
CA TRP A 93 5.33 9.91 -23.04
C TRP A 93 6.42 10.26 -22.02
N ILE A 94 6.39 9.63 -20.84
CA ILE A 94 7.31 9.91 -19.74
C ILE A 94 8.38 8.83 -19.66
N ARG A 95 7.98 7.59 -19.35
CA ARG A 95 8.88 6.44 -19.22
C ARG A 95 8.09 5.12 -19.22
N PRO A 96 8.75 3.97 -19.45
CA PRO A 96 8.11 2.66 -19.28
C PRO A 96 7.72 2.42 -17.81
N LEU A 97 6.71 1.58 -17.59
CA LEU A 97 6.31 1.14 -16.26
C LEU A 97 7.40 0.21 -15.68
N GLY A 98 7.71 0.41 -14.39
CA GLY A 98 8.53 -0.49 -13.61
C GLY A 98 7.83 -1.82 -13.26
N TYR A 99 8.56 -2.77 -12.67
CA TYR A 99 8.00 -4.10 -12.35
C TYR A 99 6.83 -4.05 -11.37
N CYS A 100 6.93 -3.25 -10.30
CA CYS A 100 5.85 -3.07 -9.35
C CYS A 100 4.63 -2.42 -9.99
N GLU A 101 4.83 -1.37 -10.78
CA GLU A 101 3.79 -0.66 -11.51
C GLU A 101 3.06 -1.58 -12.51
N LYS A 102 3.82 -2.42 -13.25
CA LYS A 102 3.26 -3.45 -14.14
C LYS A 102 2.45 -4.51 -13.38
N LEU A 103 2.92 -4.94 -12.20
CA LEU A 103 2.18 -5.87 -11.35
C LEU A 103 0.83 -5.25 -10.93
N MET A 104 0.84 -4.03 -10.40
CA MET A 104 -0.38 -3.35 -9.96
C MET A 104 -1.35 -3.10 -11.12
N THR A 105 -0.83 -2.70 -12.30
CA THR A 105 -1.65 -2.55 -13.51
C THR A 105 -2.27 -3.87 -13.96
N SER A 106 -1.50 -4.97 -13.92
CA SER A 106 -2.01 -6.30 -14.28
C SER A 106 -3.05 -6.81 -13.27
N ALA A 107 -2.83 -6.58 -11.99
CA ALA A 107 -3.76 -6.96 -10.92
C ALA A 107 -5.09 -6.19 -11.03
N HIS A 108 -5.05 -4.93 -11.43
CA HIS A 108 -6.24 -4.12 -11.60
C HIS A 108 -7.17 -4.63 -12.72
N VAL A 109 -6.64 -5.29 -13.74
CA VAL A 109 -7.47 -5.98 -14.78
C VAL A 109 -8.45 -6.97 -14.13
N TYR A 110 -8.05 -7.60 -13.02
CA TYR A 110 -8.88 -8.53 -12.26
C TYR A 110 -9.74 -7.83 -11.18
N GLY A 111 -9.62 -6.51 -10.99
CA GLY A 111 -10.43 -5.71 -10.06
C GLY A 111 -9.91 -5.61 -8.65
N ILE A 112 -8.64 -5.82 -8.48
CA ILE A 112 -7.95 -5.62 -7.20
C ILE A 112 -6.89 -4.51 -7.33
N MET A 113 -6.27 -4.14 -6.22
CA MET A 113 -5.28 -3.07 -6.12
C MET A 113 -5.87 -1.67 -6.38
N ASN A 114 -7.13 -1.47 -5.99
CA ASN A 114 -7.67 -0.14 -5.75
C ASN A 114 -7.44 0.20 -4.28
N THR A 115 -6.77 1.31 -4.01
CA THR A 115 -6.46 1.78 -2.65
C THR A 115 -7.39 2.92 -2.30
N CYS A 116 -8.20 2.78 -1.26
CA CYS A 116 -9.11 3.82 -0.79
C CYS A 116 -8.71 4.39 0.56
N TYR A 117 -8.95 5.69 0.73
CA TYR A 117 -8.74 6.45 1.97
C TYR A 117 -10.01 7.24 2.26
N ALA A 118 -10.52 7.16 3.47
CA ALA A 118 -11.58 8.03 3.92
C ALA A 118 -11.06 8.94 5.03
N LEU A 119 -11.27 10.24 4.86
CA LEU A 119 -10.98 11.28 5.84
C LEU A 119 -12.29 11.84 6.36
N TRP A 120 -12.55 11.72 7.64
CA TRP A 120 -13.62 12.44 8.32
C TRP A 120 -13.13 13.85 8.62
N LEU A 121 -13.86 14.83 8.12
CA LEU A 121 -13.54 16.24 8.23
C LEU A 121 -14.56 16.94 9.12
N ASP A 122 -14.08 17.59 10.16
CA ASP A 122 -14.84 18.54 10.96
C ASP A 122 -14.49 19.94 10.45
N VAL A 123 -15.49 20.72 9.98
CA VAL A 123 -15.28 21.96 9.24
C VAL A 123 -16.11 23.10 9.86
N ARG A 124 -15.56 24.30 9.89
CA ARG A 124 -16.26 25.48 10.42
C ARG A 124 -17.31 26.02 9.47
N LYS A 125 -17.06 25.97 8.17
CA LYS A 125 -17.95 26.46 7.12
C LYS A 125 -18.45 25.29 6.28
N PRO A 126 -19.68 25.36 5.74
CA PRO A 126 -20.18 24.30 4.89
C PRO A 126 -19.29 24.09 3.66
N LEU A 127 -19.06 22.82 3.32
CA LEU A 127 -18.42 22.42 2.06
C LEU A 127 -19.49 22.21 1.00
N ASP A 128 -19.23 22.71 -0.19
CA ASP A 128 -19.96 22.37 -1.40
C ASP A 128 -19.05 21.63 -2.39
N LEU A 129 -19.66 20.96 -3.34
CA LEU A 129 -18.95 20.20 -4.36
C LEU A 129 -18.06 21.08 -5.24
N ASP A 130 -18.44 22.33 -5.48
CA ASP A 130 -17.68 23.26 -6.32
C ASP A 130 -16.38 23.69 -5.64
N LEU A 131 -16.41 23.94 -4.33
CA LEU A 131 -15.21 24.18 -3.55
C LEU A 131 -14.25 22.99 -3.57
N VAL A 132 -14.78 21.77 -3.37
CA VAL A 132 -14.00 20.51 -3.46
C VAL A 132 -13.41 20.33 -4.86
N LYS A 133 -14.18 20.60 -5.91
CA LYS A 133 -13.68 20.60 -7.30
C LYS A 133 -12.59 21.65 -7.54
N ARG A 134 -12.71 22.83 -6.95
CA ARG A 134 -11.66 23.87 -7.00
C ARG A 134 -10.38 23.39 -6.33
N ALA A 135 -10.47 22.87 -5.10
CA ALA A 135 -9.34 22.28 -4.37
C ALA A 135 -8.68 21.17 -5.22
N THR A 136 -9.47 20.30 -5.80
CA THR A 136 -9.01 19.18 -6.63
C THR A 136 -8.31 19.64 -7.91
N LYS A 137 -8.76 20.72 -8.55
CA LYS A 137 -8.07 21.34 -9.69
C LYS A 137 -6.68 21.86 -9.31
N ILE A 138 -6.56 22.44 -8.11
CA ILE A 138 -5.27 22.87 -7.56
C ILE A 138 -4.38 21.65 -7.31
N MET A 139 -4.91 20.60 -6.67
CA MET A 139 -4.20 19.34 -6.46
C MET A 139 -3.67 18.73 -7.76
N TYR A 140 -4.48 18.73 -8.82
CA TYR A 140 -4.05 18.25 -10.13
C TYR A 140 -2.80 18.98 -10.65
N ARG A 141 -2.68 20.29 -10.38
CA ARG A 141 -1.50 21.08 -10.78
C ARG A 141 -0.30 20.83 -9.88
N LYS A 142 -0.53 20.70 -8.56
CA LYS A 142 0.53 20.51 -7.56
C LYS A 142 1.15 19.12 -7.55
N MET A 143 0.38 18.09 -7.91
CA MET A 143 0.74 16.68 -7.72
C MET A 143 0.97 16.00 -9.09
N PRO A 144 2.22 15.83 -9.55
CA PRO A 144 2.50 15.36 -10.91
C PRO A 144 1.98 13.94 -11.21
N HIS A 145 1.91 13.05 -10.20
CA HIS A 145 1.47 11.67 -10.40
C HIS A 145 -0.03 11.55 -10.74
N VAL A 146 -0.88 12.48 -10.29
CA VAL A 146 -2.33 12.45 -10.62
C VAL A 146 -2.65 12.96 -12.04
N GLN A 147 -1.64 13.46 -12.75
CA GLN A 147 -1.75 13.86 -14.14
C GLN A 147 -1.48 12.72 -15.13
N LEU A 148 -1.20 11.51 -14.61
CA LEU A 148 -0.71 10.38 -15.39
C LEU A 148 -1.82 9.42 -15.78
N GLY A 149 -1.68 8.86 -16.99
CA GLY A 149 -2.36 7.68 -17.45
C GLY A 149 -1.35 6.68 -18.01
N VAL A 150 -1.81 5.49 -18.33
CA VAL A 150 -1.01 4.40 -18.92
C VAL A 150 -1.43 4.19 -20.36
N GLY A 151 -0.47 4.03 -21.25
CA GLY A 151 -0.70 3.68 -22.66
C GLY A 151 0.32 2.68 -23.18
N ARG A 152 0.12 2.21 -24.43
CA ARG A 152 1.10 1.36 -25.12
C ARG A 152 1.98 2.20 -26.02
N HIS A 153 3.30 2.08 -25.84
CA HIS A 153 4.30 2.74 -26.68
C HIS A 153 5.49 1.79 -26.86
N LEU A 154 6.03 1.70 -28.07
CA LEU A 154 7.14 0.79 -28.41
C LEU A 154 6.94 -0.66 -27.91
N GLY A 155 5.72 -1.19 -28.01
CA GLY A 155 5.40 -2.55 -27.58
C GLY A 155 5.27 -2.77 -26.06
N ALA A 156 5.50 -1.75 -25.24
CA ALA A 156 5.46 -1.82 -23.77
C ALA A 156 4.38 -0.91 -23.16
N LEU A 157 4.11 -1.06 -21.87
CA LEU A 157 3.29 -0.11 -21.12
C LEU A 157 4.15 1.06 -20.64
N TRP A 158 3.67 2.28 -20.90
CA TRP A 158 4.33 3.53 -20.59
C TRP A 158 3.42 4.46 -19.80
N TRP A 159 4.02 5.24 -18.93
CA TRP A 159 3.39 6.42 -18.36
C TRP A 159 3.30 7.51 -19.40
N ARG A 160 2.13 8.15 -19.48
CA ARG A 160 1.88 9.33 -20.31
C ARG A 160 1.18 10.41 -19.50
N LYS A 161 1.45 11.66 -19.82
CA LYS A 161 0.68 12.77 -19.27
C LYS A 161 -0.67 12.83 -19.98
N MET A 162 -1.76 13.01 -19.20
CA MET A 162 -3.09 13.21 -19.79
C MET A 162 -3.14 14.51 -20.59
N ALA A 163 -3.81 14.47 -21.74
CA ALA A 163 -3.89 15.62 -22.67
C ALA A 163 -4.69 16.80 -22.09
N SER A 164 -5.62 16.53 -21.20
CA SER A 164 -6.42 17.52 -20.49
C SER A 164 -6.64 17.08 -19.03
N PRO A 165 -6.82 18.00 -18.08
CA PRO A 165 -7.21 17.67 -16.73
C PRO A 165 -8.52 16.89 -16.73
N ALA A 166 -8.46 15.63 -16.33
CA ALA A 166 -9.64 14.82 -16.06
C ALA A 166 -9.77 14.63 -14.56
N LEU A 167 -10.88 15.06 -13.99
CA LEU A 167 -11.17 14.98 -12.56
C LEU A 167 -12.38 14.06 -12.38
N ASP A 168 -12.20 12.98 -11.64
CA ASP A 168 -13.30 12.10 -11.20
C ASP A 168 -13.68 12.50 -9.76
N VAL A 169 -14.51 13.55 -9.65
CA VAL A 169 -14.94 14.14 -8.39
C VAL A 169 -16.44 14.29 -8.38
N ASP A 170 -17.09 13.67 -7.40
CA ASP A 170 -18.54 13.66 -7.27
C ASP A 170 -18.98 13.66 -5.81
N GLU A 171 -20.27 13.87 -5.57
CA GLU A 171 -20.90 13.83 -4.25
C GLU A 171 -21.73 12.57 -4.07
N LEU A 172 -21.69 12.01 -2.86
CA LEU A 172 -22.51 10.89 -2.43
C LEU A 172 -23.31 11.30 -1.19
N THR A 173 -24.61 11.10 -1.21
CA THR A 173 -25.47 11.32 -0.04
C THR A 173 -25.78 9.97 0.58
N THR A 174 -25.23 9.70 1.76
CA THR A 174 -25.47 8.45 2.51
C THR A 174 -25.04 8.60 3.97
N ASP A 175 -25.74 7.92 4.86
CA ASP A 175 -25.34 7.76 6.27
C ASP A 175 -24.44 6.52 6.48
N ASP A 176 -24.46 5.56 5.56
CA ASP A 176 -23.56 4.39 5.62
C ASP A 176 -22.28 4.61 4.83
N VAL A 177 -21.38 5.37 5.44
CA VAL A 177 -20.04 5.65 4.89
C VAL A 177 -19.23 4.36 4.67
N MET A 178 -19.43 3.34 5.52
CA MET A 178 -18.66 2.09 5.41
C MET A 178 -19.11 1.28 4.20
N ALA A 179 -20.39 1.17 3.94
CA ALA A 179 -20.90 0.51 2.74
C ALA A 179 -20.46 1.25 1.47
N ALA A 180 -20.53 2.59 1.44
CA ALA A 180 -20.03 3.39 0.33
C ALA A 180 -18.51 3.19 0.11
N PHE A 181 -17.74 3.15 1.18
CA PHE A 181 -16.29 2.90 1.11
C PHE A 181 -15.97 1.51 0.54
N GLU A 182 -16.65 0.46 0.99
CA GLU A 182 -16.49 -0.91 0.48
C GLU A 182 -16.92 -1.03 -0.99
N GLU A 183 -17.94 -0.31 -1.41
CA GLU A 183 -18.35 -0.25 -2.81
C GLU A 183 -17.29 0.44 -3.67
N LEU A 184 -16.73 1.54 -3.21
CA LEU A 184 -15.68 2.28 -3.90
C LEU A 184 -14.36 1.50 -4.01
N LEU A 185 -14.10 0.50 -3.15
CA LEU A 185 -12.99 -0.43 -3.32
C LEU A 185 -13.11 -1.28 -4.60
N ARG A 186 -14.30 -1.39 -5.18
CA ARG A 186 -14.57 -2.10 -6.45
C ARG A 186 -14.45 -1.23 -7.69
N HIS A 187 -14.15 0.06 -7.50
CA HIS A 187 -14.04 1.01 -8.61
C HIS A 187 -13.03 0.56 -9.66
N ARG A 188 -13.38 0.74 -10.94
CA ARG A 188 -12.54 0.38 -12.10
C ARG A 188 -12.07 1.63 -12.79
N TYR A 189 -10.76 1.80 -12.87
CA TYR A 189 -10.16 2.91 -13.60
C TYR A 189 -9.97 2.57 -15.08
N SER A 190 -10.18 3.55 -15.95
CA SER A 190 -9.58 3.51 -17.30
C SER A 190 -8.07 3.71 -17.16
N LEU A 191 -7.27 2.89 -17.82
CA LEU A 191 -5.82 3.08 -17.83
C LEU A 191 -5.41 4.40 -18.47
N GLU A 192 -6.26 4.98 -19.32
CA GLU A 192 -6.02 6.29 -19.93
C GLU A 192 -6.08 7.44 -18.92
N GLY A 193 -6.66 7.21 -17.75
CA GLY A 193 -6.83 8.14 -16.63
C GLY A 193 -8.24 8.75 -16.57
N PRO A 194 -8.57 9.44 -15.48
CA PRO A 194 -7.75 9.58 -14.26
C PRO A 194 -7.59 8.26 -13.51
N LEU A 195 -6.42 8.06 -12.90
CA LEU A 195 -6.11 6.88 -12.10
C LEU A 195 -6.39 7.12 -10.61
N TRP A 196 -7.31 7.99 -10.31
CA TRP A 196 -7.75 8.37 -8.98
C TRP A 196 -9.14 9.00 -9.03
N PHE A 197 -9.84 8.98 -7.90
CA PHE A 197 -11.13 9.67 -7.73
C PHE A 197 -11.24 10.31 -6.35
N LEU A 198 -12.22 11.21 -6.19
CA LEU A 198 -12.67 11.74 -4.92
C LEU A 198 -14.19 11.72 -4.87
N ARG A 199 -14.73 11.28 -3.73
CA ARG A 199 -16.17 11.39 -3.40
C ARG A 199 -16.32 12.19 -2.13
N LEU A 200 -17.08 13.28 -2.19
CA LEU A 200 -17.55 14.00 -1.01
C LEU A 200 -18.80 13.31 -0.50
N VAL A 201 -18.72 12.74 0.69
CA VAL A 201 -19.88 12.11 1.34
C VAL A 201 -20.51 13.11 2.29
N THR A 202 -21.79 13.38 2.04
CA THR A 202 -22.64 14.22 2.87
C THR A 202 -23.67 13.35 3.58
N PRO A 203 -23.90 13.52 4.90
CA PRO A 203 -24.93 12.75 5.62
C PRO A 203 -26.33 13.02 5.06
N GLU A 204 -27.21 12.02 5.09
CA GLU A 204 -28.65 12.18 4.83
C GLU A 204 -29.28 12.92 6.01
N GLY A 205 -29.57 14.16 5.82
CA GLY A 205 -30.14 15.02 6.87
C GLY A 205 -29.18 16.15 7.26
N LYS A 206 -29.76 17.27 7.60
CA LYS A 206 -28.98 18.41 8.07
C LYS A 206 -28.16 17.96 9.25
N SER A 207 -26.81 18.08 9.14
CA SER A 207 -25.92 17.84 10.26
C SER A 207 -26.52 18.49 11.50
N VAL A 208 -26.64 17.70 12.58
CA VAL A 208 -27.04 18.27 13.87
C VAL A 208 -25.95 19.27 14.20
N LEU A 209 -26.29 20.54 14.03
CA LEU A 209 -25.41 21.65 14.36
C LEU A 209 -25.20 21.61 15.88
N ASP A 210 -24.09 21.10 16.32
CA ASP A 210 -23.59 21.41 17.64
C ASP A 210 -22.95 22.81 17.55
N GLU A 211 -23.79 23.84 17.68
CA GLU A 211 -23.39 25.24 17.59
C GLU A 211 -22.35 25.63 18.66
N THR A 212 -22.09 24.76 19.64
CA THR A 212 -21.11 24.98 20.71
C THR A 212 -19.71 24.53 20.31
N ALA A 213 -19.57 23.63 19.33
CA ALA A 213 -18.28 23.21 18.79
C ALA A 213 -17.90 24.10 17.61
N GLY A 214 -16.73 24.73 17.65
CA GLY A 214 -16.25 25.64 16.60
C GLY A 214 -16.15 25.03 15.18
N HIS A 215 -16.33 23.68 15.02
CA HIS A 215 -16.37 22.95 13.77
C HIS A 215 -17.66 22.14 13.71
N SER A 216 -18.74 22.79 13.24
CA SER A 216 -20.10 22.26 13.30
C SER A 216 -20.51 21.37 12.13
N HIS A 217 -19.77 21.42 11.01
CA HIS A 217 -20.12 20.66 9.80
C HIS A 217 -19.23 19.41 9.67
N LYS A 218 -19.84 18.26 9.39
CA LYS A 218 -19.15 16.98 9.25
C LYS A 218 -19.29 16.44 7.83
N TYR A 219 -18.18 16.07 7.24
CA TYR A 219 -18.12 15.47 5.90
C TYR A 219 -17.15 14.30 5.89
N VAL A 220 -17.26 13.45 4.88
CA VAL A 220 -16.23 12.44 4.63
C VAL A 220 -15.74 12.58 3.19
N CYS A 221 -14.44 12.72 3.02
CA CYS A 221 -13.81 12.65 1.70
C CYS A 221 -13.24 11.27 1.48
N ILE A 222 -13.77 10.54 0.50
CA ILE A 222 -13.24 9.22 0.10
C ILE A 222 -12.41 9.39 -1.17
N PHE A 223 -11.12 9.07 -1.06
CA PHE A 223 -10.17 9.07 -2.16
C PHE A 223 -9.90 7.65 -2.60
N GLY A 224 -9.86 7.41 -3.90
CA GLY A 224 -9.39 6.17 -4.46
C GLY A 224 -8.22 6.40 -5.40
N PHE A 225 -7.26 5.44 -5.41
CA PHE A 225 -6.09 5.49 -6.25
C PHE A 225 -5.82 4.11 -6.85
N HIS A 226 -5.55 4.08 -8.14
CA HIS A 226 -4.98 2.92 -8.80
C HIS A 226 -3.55 2.69 -8.28
N HIS A 227 -3.27 1.52 -7.72
CA HIS A 227 -2.02 1.29 -6.97
C HIS A 227 -0.74 1.36 -7.83
N SER A 228 -0.84 1.39 -9.17
CA SER A 228 0.35 1.57 -10.02
C SER A 228 0.93 2.98 -9.95
N VAL A 229 0.08 4.01 -9.74
CA VAL A 229 0.50 5.41 -9.74
C VAL A 229 0.93 5.90 -8.36
N SER A 230 0.61 5.15 -7.31
CA SER A 230 0.83 5.59 -5.92
C SER A 230 0.97 4.43 -4.94
N ASP A 231 1.49 4.73 -3.78
CA ASP A 231 1.53 3.88 -2.60
C ASP A 231 1.01 4.63 -1.37
N GLY A 232 1.01 3.96 -0.21
CA GLY A 232 0.47 4.53 1.01
C GLY A 232 1.10 5.89 1.38
N THR A 233 2.39 6.05 1.22
CA THR A 233 3.10 7.32 1.52
C THR A 233 2.69 8.43 0.55
N THR A 234 2.62 8.13 -0.74
CA THR A 234 2.16 9.05 -1.78
C THR A 234 0.72 9.49 -1.52
N ASN A 235 -0.17 8.53 -1.20
CA ASN A 235 -1.58 8.82 -0.96
C ASN A 235 -1.79 9.66 0.31
N MET A 236 -1.02 9.38 1.38
CA MET A 236 -1.08 10.21 2.59
C MET A 236 -0.59 11.64 2.34
N GLN A 237 0.45 11.82 1.53
CA GLN A 237 0.91 13.14 1.14
C GLN A 237 -0.15 13.87 0.29
N PHE A 238 -0.83 13.16 -0.62
CA PHE A 238 -1.94 13.72 -1.37
C PHE A 238 -3.06 14.20 -0.43
N CYS A 239 -3.52 13.34 0.49
CA CYS A 239 -4.55 13.68 1.46
C CYS A 239 -4.15 14.89 2.33
N LYS A 240 -2.89 14.93 2.79
CA LYS A 240 -2.35 16.07 3.56
C LYS A 240 -2.46 17.38 2.78
N VAL A 241 -1.94 17.41 1.56
CA VAL A 241 -1.94 18.62 0.73
C VAL A 241 -3.37 19.03 0.37
N PHE A 242 -4.27 18.08 0.13
CA PHE A 242 -5.69 18.37 -0.11
C PHE A 242 -6.33 19.10 1.06
N VAL A 243 -6.13 18.59 2.29
CA VAL A 243 -6.67 19.23 3.50
C VAL A 243 -6.12 20.64 3.68
N GLN A 244 -4.81 20.86 3.42
CA GLN A 244 -4.19 22.18 3.47
C GLN A 244 -4.78 23.15 2.43
N VAL A 245 -4.93 22.68 1.17
CA VAL A 245 -5.54 23.47 0.10
C VAL A 245 -6.99 23.83 0.43
N LEU A 246 -7.74 22.89 0.99
CA LEU A 246 -9.12 23.11 1.38
C LEU A 246 -9.23 24.14 2.51
N ASP A 247 -8.36 24.04 3.52
CA ASP A 247 -8.26 24.98 4.64
C ASP A 247 -7.90 26.40 4.16
N ASP A 248 -6.93 26.53 3.24
CA ASP A 248 -6.54 27.82 2.64
C ASP A 248 -7.70 28.45 1.86
N LEU A 249 -8.42 27.65 1.04
CA LEU A 249 -9.56 28.14 0.28
C LEU A 249 -10.71 28.63 1.17
N LEU A 250 -11.01 27.93 2.27
CA LEU A 250 -12.05 28.31 3.23
C LEU A 250 -11.68 29.59 4.01
N GLN A 251 -10.40 29.81 4.25
CA GLN A 251 -9.90 31.03 4.86
C GLN A 251 -9.76 32.21 3.87
N GLY A 252 -9.93 31.95 2.58
CA GLY A 252 -9.69 32.95 1.54
C GLY A 252 -8.22 33.31 1.35
N ARG A 253 -7.30 32.41 1.78
CA ARG A 253 -5.87 32.58 1.58
C ARG A 253 -5.47 32.22 0.15
N ASP A 254 -4.42 32.86 -0.33
CA ASP A 254 -3.79 32.47 -1.60
C ASP A 254 -3.11 31.11 -1.44
N VAL A 255 -3.46 30.17 -2.33
CA VAL A 255 -2.85 28.85 -2.34
C VAL A 255 -1.54 28.87 -3.11
N ASP A 256 -0.46 28.42 -2.48
CA ASP A 256 0.79 28.18 -3.21
C ASP A 256 0.60 27.18 -4.35
N MET A 257 0.94 27.58 -5.56
CA MET A 257 0.79 26.78 -6.79
C MET A 257 2.05 25.99 -7.17
N CYS A 258 3.10 26.02 -6.33
CA CYS A 258 4.31 25.23 -6.58
C CYS A 258 4.02 23.74 -6.56
N SER A 259 4.75 22.97 -7.38
CA SER A 259 4.67 21.50 -7.36
C SER A 259 5.14 20.95 -6.03
N GLU A 260 4.38 20.03 -5.45
CA GLU A 260 4.70 19.40 -4.17
C GLU A 260 5.86 18.38 -4.26
N GLY A 261 6.28 18.02 -5.47
CA GLY A 261 7.36 17.08 -5.66
C GLY A 261 7.46 16.53 -7.08
N ARG A 262 8.04 15.36 -7.21
CA ARG A 262 8.27 14.72 -8.52
C ARG A 262 7.74 13.30 -8.56
N PHE A 263 7.41 12.81 -9.76
CA PHE A 263 7.13 11.40 -10.00
C PHE A 263 8.45 10.61 -10.00
N ALA A 264 8.47 9.49 -9.26
CA ALA A 264 9.69 8.71 -9.07
C ALA A 264 10.11 7.95 -10.33
N GLU A 265 11.42 7.76 -10.48
CA GLU A 265 11.96 6.74 -11.37
C GLU A 265 11.59 5.34 -10.86
N PRO A 266 11.57 4.31 -11.73
CA PRO A 266 11.33 2.94 -11.29
C PRO A 266 12.39 2.50 -10.28
N PHE A 267 11.93 1.97 -9.16
CA PHE A 267 12.78 1.57 -8.05
C PHE A 267 13.90 0.59 -8.44
N HIS A 268 13.63 -0.33 -9.37
CA HIS A 268 14.63 -1.32 -9.83
C HIS A 268 15.77 -0.70 -10.65
N ASP A 269 15.53 0.41 -11.36
CA ASP A 269 16.57 1.08 -12.13
C ASP A 269 17.58 1.75 -11.20
N ILE A 270 17.10 2.29 -10.07
CA ILE A 270 17.94 2.94 -9.05
C ILE A 270 18.84 1.93 -8.33
N LEU A 271 18.39 0.68 -8.21
CA LEU A 271 19.11 -0.39 -7.53
C LEU A 271 19.99 -1.23 -8.47
N ALA A 272 19.76 -1.16 -9.77
CA ALA A 272 20.61 -1.83 -10.76
C ALA A 272 22.08 -1.35 -10.67
N ASP A 273 22.27 -0.09 -10.31
CA ASP A 273 23.61 0.50 -10.08
C ASP A 273 24.29 0.00 -8.79
N ALA A 274 23.53 -0.62 -7.87
CA ALA A 274 24.03 -1.18 -6.61
C ALA A 274 24.37 -2.67 -6.73
N ALA A 275 24.85 -3.13 -7.89
CA ALA A 275 24.96 -4.51 -8.33
C ALA A 275 25.58 -5.48 -7.32
N THR A 276 24.78 -6.44 -6.88
CA THR A 276 25.26 -7.72 -6.35
C THR A 276 25.49 -8.70 -7.51
N SER A 277 26.46 -9.61 -7.37
CA SER A 277 26.82 -10.55 -8.44
C SER A 277 25.59 -11.37 -8.92
N HIS A 278 25.48 -11.56 -10.23
CA HIS A 278 24.40 -12.34 -10.86
C HIS A 278 24.23 -13.75 -10.27
N LEU A 279 25.29 -14.35 -9.71
CA LEU A 279 25.27 -15.66 -9.07
C LEU A 279 24.50 -15.68 -7.74
N SER A 280 24.61 -14.62 -6.93
CA SER A 280 23.84 -14.51 -5.68
C SER A 280 22.35 -14.29 -5.93
N LEU A 281 22.01 -13.65 -7.04
CA LEU A 281 20.63 -13.47 -7.51
C LEU A 281 20.00 -14.78 -7.95
N LEU A 282 20.74 -15.57 -8.74
CA LEU A 282 20.26 -16.86 -9.23
C LEU A 282 20.06 -17.84 -8.06
N SER A 283 20.94 -17.88 -7.08
CA SER A 283 20.81 -18.74 -5.90
C SER A 283 19.60 -18.34 -5.04
N LEU A 284 19.38 -17.04 -4.85
CA LEU A 284 18.20 -16.53 -4.13
C LEU A 284 16.91 -16.82 -4.88
N PHE A 285 16.91 -16.67 -6.21
CA PHE A 285 15.78 -17.01 -7.07
C PHE A 285 15.46 -18.50 -6.99
N LEU A 286 16.45 -19.39 -7.16
CA LEU A 286 16.26 -20.83 -7.09
C LEU A 286 15.80 -21.30 -5.71
N SER A 287 16.36 -20.75 -4.63
CA SER A 287 15.94 -21.06 -3.26
C SER A 287 14.48 -20.68 -3.01
N ARG A 288 14.07 -19.49 -3.43
CA ARG A 288 12.68 -19.02 -3.28
C ARG A 288 11.71 -19.74 -4.21
N PHE A 289 12.13 -20.04 -5.43
CA PHE A 289 11.34 -20.82 -6.38
C PHE A 289 11.11 -22.24 -5.86
N TYR A 290 12.14 -22.90 -5.36
CA TYR A 290 12.08 -24.24 -4.78
C TYR A 290 11.20 -24.28 -3.52
N LYS A 291 11.43 -23.36 -2.56
CA LYS A 291 10.55 -23.20 -1.39
C LYS A 291 9.11 -22.94 -1.80
N GLY A 292 8.91 -22.08 -2.79
CA GLY A 292 7.58 -21.74 -3.28
C GLY A 292 6.83 -22.89 -3.93
N ILE A 293 7.50 -23.83 -4.62
CA ILE A 293 6.87 -25.02 -5.20
C ILE A 293 6.56 -26.06 -4.11
N LEU A 294 7.52 -26.34 -3.22
CA LEU A 294 7.35 -27.38 -2.19
C LEU A 294 6.37 -26.97 -1.09
N SER A 295 6.32 -25.70 -0.76
CA SER A 295 5.42 -25.17 0.28
C SER A 295 4.09 -24.62 -0.26
N TYR A 296 3.86 -24.74 -1.56
CA TYR A 296 2.67 -24.15 -2.19
C TYR A 296 1.37 -24.67 -1.55
N GLY A 297 0.70 -23.77 -0.82
CA GLY A 297 -0.56 -24.06 -0.12
C GLY A 297 -0.44 -24.99 1.10
N ALA A 298 0.76 -25.49 1.46
CA ALA A 298 0.93 -26.40 2.59
C ALA A 298 0.67 -25.68 3.93
N TYR A 299 1.19 -24.46 4.09
CA TYR A 299 1.11 -23.69 5.35
C TYR A 299 -0.33 -23.29 5.71
N VAL A 300 -1.12 -22.86 4.75
CA VAL A 300 -2.49 -22.36 4.98
C VAL A 300 -3.50 -23.48 5.05
N ARG A 301 -3.11 -24.71 4.68
CA ARG A 301 -4.01 -25.88 4.62
C ARG A 301 -4.65 -26.21 5.97
N ASN A 302 -3.90 -26.06 7.06
CA ASN A 302 -4.43 -26.34 8.39
C ASN A 302 -5.55 -25.36 8.73
N PHE A 303 -5.35 -24.06 8.47
CA PHE A 303 -6.39 -23.06 8.67
C PHE A 303 -7.63 -23.33 7.82
N THR A 304 -7.48 -23.51 6.50
CA THR A 304 -8.62 -23.74 5.60
C THR A 304 -9.37 -25.06 5.83
N ARG A 305 -8.73 -26.03 6.47
CA ARG A 305 -9.38 -27.28 6.90
C ARG A 305 -10.28 -27.06 8.13
N LEU A 306 -9.87 -26.23 9.06
CA LEU A 306 -10.61 -25.90 10.30
C LEU A 306 -11.65 -24.80 10.08
N PHE A 307 -11.40 -23.90 9.15
CA PHE A 307 -12.26 -22.80 8.75
C PHE A 307 -12.55 -22.93 7.25
N PRO A 308 -13.59 -23.68 6.88
CA PRO A 308 -13.96 -23.86 5.48
C PRO A 308 -14.19 -22.53 4.79
N MET A 309 -13.62 -22.37 3.60
CA MET A 309 -13.80 -21.15 2.83
C MET A 309 -15.25 -21.03 2.36
N PRO A 310 -15.87 -19.84 2.48
CA PRO A 310 -17.22 -19.63 2.01
C PRO A 310 -17.32 -19.81 0.48
N THR A 311 -18.46 -20.33 0.02
CA THR A 311 -18.77 -20.50 -1.41
C THR A 311 -19.53 -19.28 -1.93
N HIS A 312 -18.96 -18.09 -1.86
CA HIS A 312 -19.54 -16.90 -2.46
C HIS A 312 -19.29 -16.87 -3.97
N LYS A 313 -20.31 -16.47 -4.75
CA LYS A 313 -20.19 -16.32 -6.21
C LYS A 313 -19.33 -15.12 -6.61
N VAL A 314 -19.27 -14.11 -5.76
CA VAL A 314 -18.52 -12.88 -6.01
C VAL A 314 -17.42 -12.73 -4.97
N ALA A 315 -16.19 -12.49 -5.44
CA ALA A 315 -15.06 -12.21 -4.56
C ALA A 315 -14.99 -10.71 -4.30
N GLU A 316 -15.08 -10.34 -3.02
CA GLU A 316 -15.05 -8.96 -2.56
C GLU A 316 -14.15 -8.82 -1.34
N THR A 317 -13.69 -7.59 -1.11
CA THR A 317 -12.96 -7.19 0.09
C THR A 317 -13.92 -6.42 0.99
N HIS A 318 -14.06 -6.87 2.24
CA HIS A 318 -14.80 -6.21 3.31
C HIS A 318 -13.86 -5.83 4.45
N ILE A 319 -14.27 -4.89 5.29
CA ILE A 319 -13.42 -4.28 6.31
C ILE A 319 -14.06 -4.41 7.69
N LEU A 320 -13.23 -4.80 8.66
CA LEU A 320 -13.51 -4.62 10.08
C LEU A 320 -12.53 -3.58 10.61
N HIS A 321 -13.03 -2.54 11.27
CA HIS A 321 -12.22 -1.44 11.77
C HIS A 321 -12.34 -1.30 13.28
N TYR A 322 -11.19 -1.16 13.94
CA TYR A 322 -11.06 -1.05 15.39
C TYR A 322 -10.12 0.10 15.75
N GLU A 323 -10.43 0.79 16.83
CA GLU A 323 -9.59 1.82 17.41
C GLU A 323 -9.38 1.51 18.89
N LEU A 324 -8.13 1.44 19.34
CA LEU A 324 -7.80 1.37 20.76
C LEU A 324 -7.84 2.78 21.35
N GLU A 325 -8.34 2.87 22.58
CA GLU A 325 -8.30 4.12 23.34
C GLU A 325 -6.87 4.67 23.45
N GLU A 326 -6.75 5.99 23.50
CA GLU A 326 -5.46 6.68 23.55
C GLU A 326 -4.59 6.20 24.73
N THR A 327 -5.21 6.03 25.91
CA THR A 327 -4.52 5.55 27.12
C THR A 327 -3.94 4.14 26.94
N THR A 328 -4.72 3.23 26.36
CA THR A 328 -4.30 1.85 26.06
C THR A 328 -3.22 1.84 24.96
N SER A 329 -3.42 2.62 23.93
CA SER A 329 -2.44 2.77 22.83
C SER A 329 -1.10 3.29 23.34
N LYS A 330 -1.12 4.32 24.21
CA LYS A 330 0.08 4.90 24.81
C LYS A 330 0.82 3.88 25.69
N LYS A 331 0.09 3.11 26.53
CA LYS A 331 0.69 2.03 27.32
C LYS A 331 1.35 0.98 26.45
N LEU A 332 0.68 0.56 25.37
CA LEU A 332 1.23 -0.41 24.41
C LEU A 332 2.51 0.11 23.74
N TYR A 333 2.54 1.36 23.29
CA TYR A 333 3.74 1.95 22.69
C TYR A 333 4.90 2.04 23.68
N LEU A 334 4.63 2.44 24.92
CA LEU A 334 5.65 2.49 25.96
C LEU A 334 6.20 1.10 26.27
N ARG A 335 5.32 0.10 26.35
CA ARG A 335 5.75 -1.28 26.57
C ARG A 335 6.59 -1.79 25.40
N CYS A 336 6.19 -1.61 24.17
CA CYS A 336 7.01 -1.96 22.99
C CYS A 336 8.40 -1.32 23.06
N LYS A 337 8.48 -0.05 23.47
CA LYS A 337 9.76 0.66 23.62
C LYS A 337 10.63 0.06 24.73
N MET A 338 10.03 -0.28 25.87
CA MET A 338 10.74 -0.93 26.97
C MET A 338 11.29 -2.30 26.58
N GLU A 339 10.53 -3.06 25.77
CA GLU A 339 10.91 -4.39 25.28
C GLU A 339 11.87 -4.34 24.06
N GLY A 340 12.22 -3.16 23.59
CA GLY A 340 13.11 -2.99 22.43
C GLY A 340 12.51 -3.47 21.11
N VAL A 341 11.18 -3.53 20.99
CA VAL A 341 10.49 -3.98 19.78
C VAL A 341 9.66 -2.87 19.14
N THR A 342 9.37 -3.01 17.85
CA THR A 342 8.42 -2.11 17.19
C THR A 342 6.98 -2.56 17.42
N LEU A 343 6.03 -1.61 17.36
CA LEU A 343 4.59 -1.96 17.35
C LEU A 343 4.26 -2.97 16.24
N ASN A 344 4.90 -2.84 15.07
CA ASN A 344 4.73 -3.77 13.95
C ASN A 344 5.11 -5.21 14.34
N SER A 345 6.20 -5.38 15.09
CA SER A 345 6.67 -6.69 15.54
C SER A 345 5.76 -7.28 16.61
N ALA A 346 5.33 -6.47 17.58
CA ALA A 346 4.38 -6.88 18.61
C ALA A 346 3.01 -7.27 18.01
N PHE A 347 2.52 -6.49 17.04
CA PHE A 347 1.29 -6.84 16.32
C PHE A 347 1.44 -8.14 15.52
N THR A 348 2.58 -8.35 14.86
CA THR A 348 2.86 -9.60 14.12
C THR A 348 2.85 -10.80 15.08
N ALA A 349 3.47 -10.67 16.26
CA ALA A 349 3.44 -11.71 17.29
C ALA A 349 2.01 -12.01 17.75
N ALA A 350 1.22 -10.98 18.03
CA ALA A 350 -0.18 -11.11 18.41
C ALA A 350 -1.04 -11.74 17.30
N ALA A 351 -0.85 -11.35 16.04
CA ALA A 351 -1.56 -11.93 14.91
C ALA A 351 -1.25 -13.43 14.73
N ASN A 352 0.02 -13.82 14.90
CA ASN A 352 0.42 -15.22 14.88
C ASN A 352 -0.22 -16.02 16.02
N LEU A 353 -0.15 -15.49 17.23
CA LEU A 353 -0.75 -16.13 18.40
C LEU A 353 -2.27 -16.25 18.30
N ALA A 354 -2.94 -15.21 17.82
CA ALA A 354 -4.39 -15.25 17.60
C ALA A 354 -4.79 -16.34 16.59
N LEU A 355 -4.04 -16.51 15.48
CA LEU A 355 -4.27 -17.62 14.54
C LEU A 355 -4.04 -18.98 15.20
N TYR A 356 -2.95 -19.12 15.98
CA TYR A 356 -2.67 -20.36 16.72
C TYR A 356 -3.81 -20.70 17.67
N LEU A 357 -4.28 -19.73 18.45
CA LEU A 357 -5.37 -19.91 19.42
C LEU A 357 -6.69 -20.28 18.75
N LEU A 358 -7.04 -19.60 17.65
CA LEU A 358 -8.24 -19.93 16.87
C LEU A 358 -8.21 -21.35 16.31
N MET A 359 -7.06 -21.78 15.78
CA MET A 359 -6.90 -23.14 15.26
C MET A 359 -6.92 -24.17 16.38
N SER A 360 -6.27 -23.89 17.52
CA SER A 360 -6.24 -24.75 18.70
C SER A 360 -7.64 -24.95 19.27
N ALA A 361 -8.45 -23.88 19.39
CA ALA A 361 -9.85 -23.94 19.83
C ALA A 361 -10.74 -24.80 18.92
N ARG A 362 -10.33 -25.02 17.66
CA ARG A 362 -11.00 -25.93 16.69
C ARG A 362 -10.39 -27.33 16.63
N GLY A 363 -9.59 -27.71 17.63
CA GLY A 363 -9.01 -29.05 17.75
C GLY A 363 -7.70 -29.27 16.98
N HIS A 364 -7.00 -28.19 16.61
CA HIS A 364 -5.66 -28.30 16.05
C HIS A 364 -4.65 -28.60 17.17
N SER A 365 -4.21 -29.83 17.26
CA SER A 365 -3.40 -30.34 18.39
C SER A 365 -1.89 -30.30 18.16
N LEU A 366 -1.38 -29.43 17.30
CA LEU A 366 0.06 -29.33 17.08
C LEU A 366 0.71 -28.49 18.20
N LYS A 367 1.82 -29.00 18.76
CA LYS A 367 2.65 -28.27 19.72
C LYS A 367 3.16 -26.95 19.15
N ALA A 368 3.40 -26.91 17.85
CA ALA A 368 3.85 -25.73 17.12
C ALA A 368 3.16 -25.65 15.77
N THR A 369 2.86 -24.45 15.34
CA THR A 369 2.26 -24.14 14.04
C THR A 369 3.14 -23.16 13.28
N GLN A 370 3.44 -23.47 12.03
CA GLN A 370 4.13 -22.52 11.17
C GLN A 370 3.12 -21.53 10.57
N ILE A 371 3.34 -20.26 10.85
CA ILE A 371 2.54 -19.16 10.34
C ILE A 371 3.42 -18.32 9.44
N ASN A 372 2.98 -18.12 8.21
CA ASN A 372 3.68 -17.27 7.27
C ASN A 372 2.82 -16.07 6.87
N CYS A 373 3.49 -14.96 6.71
CA CYS A 373 2.88 -13.71 6.33
C CYS A 373 3.74 -12.94 5.35
N VAL A 374 3.14 -11.99 4.69
CA VAL A 374 3.85 -10.97 3.93
C VAL A 374 3.71 -9.62 4.59
N GLN A 375 4.78 -8.82 4.58
CA GLN A 375 4.74 -7.45 5.06
C GLN A 375 5.14 -6.49 3.95
N VAL A 376 4.39 -5.40 3.83
CA VAL A 376 4.67 -4.35 2.85
C VAL A 376 5.69 -3.37 3.43
N VAL A 377 6.73 -3.07 2.66
CA VAL A 377 7.84 -2.21 3.06
C VAL A 377 7.90 -0.98 2.16
N ASN A 378 8.00 0.19 2.77
CA ASN A 378 8.29 1.44 2.07
C ASN A 378 9.78 1.47 1.70
N MET A 379 10.07 1.44 0.40
CA MET A 379 11.41 1.32 -0.12
C MET A 379 12.18 2.65 -0.20
N ARG A 380 11.53 3.80 0.04
CA ARG A 380 12.18 5.12 -0.07
C ARG A 380 13.42 5.27 0.83
N ARG A 381 13.41 4.65 2.01
CA ARG A 381 14.55 4.66 2.94
C ARG A 381 15.78 3.87 2.48
N TYR A 382 15.59 2.98 1.50
CA TYR A 382 16.63 2.07 1.00
C TYR A 382 17.24 2.53 -0.33
N TRP A 383 16.88 3.71 -0.81
CA TRP A 383 17.46 4.26 -2.02
C TRP A 383 18.90 4.73 -1.75
N PRO A 384 19.81 4.65 -2.75
CA PRO A 384 21.23 5.00 -2.59
C PRO A 384 21.45 6.47 -2.19
N LYS A 385 20.53 7.34 -2.57
CA LYS A 385 20.48 8.74 -2.13
C LYS A 385 19.18 8.95 -1.36
N PRO A 386 19.21 9.60 -0.19
CA PRO A 386 18.00 9.91 0.55
C PRO A 386 16.99 10.60 -0.38
N LEU A 387 15.83 9.98 -0.54
CA LEU A 387 14.78 10.58 -1.31
C LEU A 387 14.22 11.79 -0.57
N GLN A 388 13.97 12.81 -1.33
CA GLN A 388 13.12 13.90 -0.88
C GLN A 388 11.76 13.32 -0.46
N PRO A 389 11.16 13.77 0.64
CA PRO A 389 9.85 13.28 1.11
C PRO A 389 8.77 13.30 0.02
N ASN A 390 8.90 14.20 -0.94
CA ASN A 390 7.94 14.48 -2.00
C ASN A 390 8.27 13.72 -3.30
N THR A 391 8.71 12.46 -3.20
CA THR A 391 8.87 11.59 -4.36
C THR A 391 7.68 10.65 -4.46
N PHE A 392 6.81 10.88 -5.47
CA PHE A 392 5.54 10.18 -5.67
C PHE A 392 5.70 8.94 -6.54
N GLY A 393 4.81 7.97 -6.35
CA GLY A 393 4.79 6.73 -7.11
C GLY A 393 4.64 5.49 -6.23
N CYS A 394 4.65 4.32 -6.85
CA CYS A 394 4.56 3.03 -6.17
C CYS A 394 5.96 2.52 -5.79
N ASN A 395 6.43 2.85 -4.59
CA ASN A 395 7.77 2.55 -4.09
C ASN A 395 7.71 1.56 -2.93
N ILE A 396 7.15 0.38 -3.17
CA ILE A 396 6.99 -0.68 -2.17
C ILE A 396 7.71 -1.96 -2.57
N SER A 397 8.08 -2.74 -1.57
CA SER A 397 8.49 -4.14 -1.69
C SER A 397 7.75 -5.00 -0.67
N ILE A 398 7.92 -6.30 -0.76
CA ILE A 398 7.24 -7.29 0.07
C ILE A 398 8.31 -8.14 0.77
N LEU A 399 8.18 -8.28 2.09
CA LEU A 399 8.89 -9.28 2.88
C LEU A 399 8.04 -10.52 3.01
N ASP A 400 8.63 -11.66 2.73
CA ASP A 400 8.07 -12.99 2.93
C ASP A 400 8.67 -13.57 4.22
N LEU A 401 7.84 -13.80 5.24
CA LEU A 401 8.24 -14.12 6.61
C LEU A 401 7.54 -15.38 7.10
N ASP A 402 8.32 -16.23 7.77
CA ASP A 402 7.85 -17.47 8.39
C ASP A 402 8.13 -17.44 9.89
N PHE A 403 7.14 -17.83 10.69
CA PHE A 403 7.24 -17.87 12.15
C PHE A 403 6.72 -19.20 12.70
N GLN A 404 7.49 -19.83 13.56
CA GLN A 404 7.01 -20.93 14.37
C GLN A 404 6.32 -20.35 15.60
N THR A 405 5.06 -20.74 15.83
CA THR A 405 4.21 -20.24 16.93
C THR A 405 3.75 -21.42 17.77
N GLU A 406 3.94 -21.32 19.07
CA GLU A 406 3.66 -22.34 20.09
C GLU A 406 2.83 -21.75 21.21
N GLU A 407 2.17 -22.61 22.00
CA GLU A 407 1.35 -22.18 23.15
C GLU A 407 2.16 -21.38 24.18
N LYS A 408 3.39 -21.81 24.48
CA LYS A 408 4.28 -21.10 25.41
C LYS A 408 4.53 -19.64 25.03
N ASN A 409 4.47 -19.30 23.74
CA ASN A 409 4.67 -17.93 23.27
C ASN A 409 3.56 -16.97 23.75
N LEU A 410 2.44 -17.49 24.25
CA LEU A 410 1.40 -16.66 24.86
C LEU A 410 1.84 -16.16 26.25
N GLU A 411 2.47 -17.03 27.05
CA GLU A 411 3.02 -16.70 28.37
C GLU A 411 4.26 -15.81 28.21
N GLU A 412 5.09 -16.10 27.21
CA GLU A 412 6.35 -15.43 26.87
C GLU A 412 6.16 -14.42 25.71
N PHE A 413 5.07 -13.64 25.73
CA PHE A 413 4.68 -12.78 24.60
C PHE A 413 5.80 -11.82 24.15
N TRP A 414 6.49 -11.19 25.09
CA TRP A 414 7.52 -10.20 24.76
C TRP A 414 8.82 -10.86 24.27
N GLU A 415 9.16 -12.05 24.76
CA GLU A 415 10.27 -12.83 24.20
C GLU A 415 9.98 -13.24 22.76
N TYR A 416 8.77 -13.73 22.49
CA TYR A 416 8.33 -14.03 21.13
C TYR A 416 8.30 -12.78 20.24
N SER A 417 7.88 -11.64 20.77
CA SER A 417 7.89 -10.36 20.04
C SER A 417 9.32 -9.90 19.69
N ARG A 418 10.31 -10.13 20.56
CA ARG A 418 11.73 -9.86 20.27
C ARG A 418 12.27 -10.79 19.19
N LEU A 419 11.89 -12.07 19.21
CA LEU A 419 12.24 -13.03 18.14
C LEU A 419 11.65 -12.59 16.80
N VAL A 420 10.37 -12.22 16.78
CA VAL A 420 9.69 -11.68 15.58
C VAL A 420 10.40 -10.40 15.09
N HIS A 421 10.77 -9.50 16.00
CA HIS A 421 11.47 -8.26 15.67
C HIS A 421 12.84 -8.52 15.05
N SER A 422 13.61 -9.44 15.62
CA SER A 422 14.93 -9.85 15.09
C SER A 422 14.81 -10.45 13.68
N ASN A 423 13.80 -11.32 13.48
CA ASN A 423 13.54 -11.94 12.18
C ASN A 423 13.18 -10.89 11.10
N ILE A 424 12.26 -9.97 11.40
CA ILE A 424 11.89 -8.87 10.50
C ILE A 424 13.11 -8.01 10.17
N SER A 425 13.89 -7.62 11.17
CA SER A 425 15.08 -6.77 11.03
C SER A 425 16.16 -7.45 10.16
N HIS A 426 16.38 -8.76 10.36
CA HIS A 426 17.29 -9.54 9.54
C HIS A 426 16.85 -9.56 8.07
N HIS A 427 15.56 -9.83 7.80
CA HIS A 427 15.03 -9.85 6.45
C HIS A 427 15.08 -8.47 5.77
N LEU A 428 14.84 -7.40 6.52
CA LEU A 428 14.99 -6.03 6.00
C LEU A 428 16.43 -5.76 5.56
N THR A 429 17.43 -6.19 6.32
CA THR A 429 18.86 -5.99 6.00
C THR A 429 19.26 -6.76 4.74
N VAL A 430 18.78 -8.00 4.61
CA VAL A 430 19.05 -8.85 3.44
C VAL A 430 18.27 -8.36 2.20
N THR A 431 17.05 -7.88 2.40
CA THR A 431 16.15 -7.42 1.31
C THR A 431 16.53 -6.03 0.78
N GLN A 432 17.40 -5.29 1.44
CA GLN A 432 18.06 -4.12 0.84
C GLN A 432 18.69 -4.43 -0.53
N ARG A 433 18.98 -5.70 -0.76
CA ARG A 433 19.40 -6.22 -2.06
C ARG A 433 18.17 -6.46 -2.95
N ALA A 434 17.43 -5.46 -3.25
CA ALA A 434 16.14 -5.31 -3.93
C ALA A 434 15.92 -6.05 -5.26
N LEU A 435 16.70 -7.03 -5.54
CA LEU A 435 16.80 -7.81 -6.76
C LEU A 435 15.73 -8.92 -6.87
N THR A 436 14.81 -8.96 -5.92
CA THR A 436 13.75 -9.98 -5.87
C THR A 436 12.40 -9.46 -6.37
N VAL A 437 12.28 -8.17 -6.72
CA VAL A 437 10.98 -7.60 -7.11
C VAL A 437 10.46 -8.18 -8.42
N GLN A 438 11.31 -8.36 -9.43
CA GLN A 438 10.89 -8.89 -10.73
C GLN A 438 10.35 -10.32 -10.66
N PRO A 439 11.08 -11.32 -10.14
CA PRO A 439 10.58 -12.69 -10.05
C PRO A 439 9.32 -12.81 -9.18
N ILE A 440 9.25 -12.05 -8.08
CA ILE A 440 8.06 -12.01 -7.22
C ILE A 440 6.88 -11.45 -7.99
N SER A 441 7.05 -10.36 -8.76
CA SER A 441 5.98 -9.72 -9.49
C SER A 441 5.41 -10.63 -10.59
N GLU A 442 6.26 -11.31 -11.36
CA GLU A 442 5.79 -12.23 -12.41
C GLU A 442 5.04 -13.44 -11.84
N ARG A 443 5.56 -14.04 -10.76
CA ARG A 443 4.87 -15.12 -10.06
C ARG A 443 3.52 -14.66 -9.49
N LEU A 444 3.49 -13.48 -8.88
CA LEU A 444 2.28 -12.95 -8.26
C LEU A 444 1.20 -12.64 -9.30
N LYS A 445 1.56 -12.14 -10.50
CA LYS A 445 0.62 -11.98 -11.63
C LYS A 445 -0.05 -13.29 -12.00
N LEU A 446 0.72 -14.39 -12.09
CA LEU A 446 0.19 -15.71 -12.42
C LEU A 446 -0.78 -16.21 -11.34
N VAL A 447 -0.44 -16.05 -10.07
CA VAL A 447 -1.28 -16.48 -8.94
C VAL A 447 -2.57 -15.66 -8.88
N ILE A 448 -2.50 -14.34 -9.05
CA ILE A 448 -3.68 -13.46 -9.08
C ILE A 448 -4.62 -13.89 -10.22
N GLY A 449 -4.08 -14.07 -11.42
CA GLY A 449 -4.87 -14.54 -12.57
C GLY A 449 -5.50 -15.91 -12.34
N SER A 450 -4.76 -16.86 -11.75
CA SER A 450 -5.28 -18.17 -11.39
C SER A 450 -6.42 -18.06 -10.36
N ASN A 451 -6.25 -17.27 -9.31
CA ASN A 451 -7.27 -17.08 -8.27
C ASN A 451 -8.55 -16.43 -8.83
N PHE A 452 -8.41 -15.50 -9.76
CA PHE A 452 -9.55 -14.91 -10.46
C PHE A 452 -10.36 -15.97 -11.21
N TRP A 453 -9.70 -16.84 -12.00
CA TRP A 453 -10.39 -17.89 -12.75
C TRP A 453 -10.95 -18.99 -11.86
N LEU A 454 -10.22 -19.42 -10.81
CA LEU A 454 -10.73 -20.37 -9.81
C LEU A 454 -11.99 -19.83 -9.13
N SER A 455 -11.99 -18.55 -8.76
CA SER A 455 -13.16 -17.87 -8.20
C SER A 455 -14.37 -17.93 -9.13
N ARG A 456 -14.18 -17.66 -10.42
CA ARG A 456 -15.24 -17.73 -11.44
C ARG A 456 -15.82 -19.14 -11.62
N LEU A 457 -15.02 -20.15 -11.38
CA LEU A 457 -15.42 -21.57 -11.44
C LEU A 457 -16.01 -22.08 -10.11
N GLY A 458 -16.13 -21.22 -9.09
CA GLY A 458 -16.58 -21.63 -7.74
C GLY A 458 -15.57 -22.54 -7.02
N LEU A 459 -14.31 -22.52 -7.46
CA LEU A 459 -13.24 -23.32 -6.87
C LEU A 459 -12.44 -22.51 -5.84
N PRO A 460 -11.89 -23.19 -4.81
CA PRO A 460 -11.08 -22.53 -3.80
C PRO A 460 -9.86 -21.82 -4.38
N SER A 461 -9.60 -20.59 -3.95
CA SER A 461 -8.40 -19.87 -4.32
C SER A 461 -7.15 -20.49 -3.71
N THR A 462 -6.02 -20.31 -4.39
CA THR A 462 -4.72 -20.72 -3.85
C THR A 462 -4.21 -19.66 -2.88
N ASN A 463 -3.90 -20.07 -1.65
CA ASN A 463 -3.38 -19.21 -0.61
C ASN A 463 -2.03 -19.76 -0.13
N ASN A 464 -1.03 -18.89 -0.08
CA ASN A 464 0.33 -19.24 0.33
C ASN A 464 0.69 -18.65 1.69
N HIS A 465 -0.01 -17.58 2.09
CA HIS A 465 0.23 -16.85 3.33
C HIS A 465 -1.06 -16.70 4.11
N HIS A 466 -0.93 -16.71 5.43
CA HIS A 466 -2.07 -16.51 6.31
C HIS A 466 -2.58 -15.08 6.24
N TYR A 467 -1.67 -14.10 6.18
CA TYR A 467 -2.07 -12.70 6.08
C TYR A 467 -1.00 -11.82 5.39
N CYS A 468 -1.44 -10.65 4.97
CA CYS A 468 -0.58 -9.53 4.62
C CYS A 468 -0.67 -8.47 5.72
N LEU A 469 0.45 -7.81 6.04
CA LEU A 469 0.47 -6.71 7.01
C LEU A 469 1.05 -5.45 6.35
N THR A 470 0.35 -4.34 6.52
CA THR A 470 0.81 -3.02 6.10
C THR A 470 0.67 -2.04 7.25
N ASN A 471 1.76 -1.31 7.55
CA ASN A 471 1.80 -0.34 8.63
C ASN A 471 2.21 1.04 8.09
N MET A 472 1.31 2.02 8.26
CA MET A 472 1.55 3.40 7.83
C MET A 472 2.33 4.23 8.85
N GLY A 473 2.53 3.69 10.05
CA GLY A 473 3.17 4.41 11.15
C GLY A 473 2.27 5.50 11.75
N ASP A 474 2.89 6.55 12.23
CA ASP A 474 2.22 7.66 12.91
C ASP A 474 1.84 8.76 11.92
N LEU A 475 0.56 9.06 11.84
CA LEU A 475 -0.01 10.05 10.92
C LEU A 475 0.02 11.49 11.45
N ARG A 476 0.62 11.76 12.62
CA ARG A 476 0.72 13.13 13.18
C ARG A 476 1.41 14.11 12.24
N THR A 477 2.39 13.65 11.48
CA THR A 477 3.09 14.48 10.49
C THR A 477 2.26 14.78 9.25
N ALA A 478 1.32 13.91 8.91
CA ALA A 478 0.38 14.13 7.80
C ALA A 478 -0.77 15.04 8.23
N PHE A 479 -1.31 14.80 9.43
CA PHE A 479 -2.44 15.54 9.98
C PHE A 479 -2.13 16.00 11.40
N PRO A 480 -1.50 17.16 11.56
CA PRO A 480 -1.10 17.68 12.90
C PRO A 480 -2.30 18.07 13.78
N GLY A 481 -3.52 18.05 13.27
CA GLY A 481 -4.74 18.27 14.04
C GLY A 481 -5.14 19.74 14.22
N THR A 482 -4.47 20.64 13.52
CA THR A 482 -4.65 22.09 13.69
C THR A 482 -4.86 22.78 12.33
N GLY A 483 -5.96 22.45 11.66
CA GLY A 483 -6.48 23.34 10.62
C GLY A 483 -7.39 24.39 11.28
N ASP A 484 -7.36 25.63 10.82
CA ASP A 484 -8.23 26.68 11.35
C ASP A 484 -9.69 26.46 10.96
N GLU A 485 -9.92 26.05 9.70
CA GLU A 485 -11.26 25.79 9.14
C GLU A 485 -11.57 24.30 8.98
N VAL A 486 -10.54 23.45 8.77
CA VAL A 486 -10.68 22.01 8.51
C VAL A 486 -9.85 21.19 9.47
N GLN A 487 -10.47 20.24 10.16
CA GLN A 487 -9.79 19.27 11.00
C GLN A 487 -10.11 17.84 10.54
N VAL A 488 -9.09 16.99 10.46
CA VAL A 488 -9.29 15.56 10.23
C VAL A 488 -9.56 14.88 11.56
N SER A 489 -10.74 14.29 11.74
CA SER A 489 -11.14 13.63 13.00
C SER A 489 -10.91 12.11 12.97
N LYS A 490 -10.94 11.50 11.77
CA LYS A 490 -10.70 10.05 11.60
C LYS A 490 -10.08 9.79 10.23
N VAL A 491 -9.26 8.74 10.15
CA VAL A 491 -8.66 8.24 8.90
C VAL A 491 -8.89 6.75 8.79
N LEU A 492 -9.52 6.31 7.71
CA LEU A 492 -9.65 4.90 7.34
C LEU A 492 -8.88 4.65 6.04
N ARG A 493 -8.30 3.47 5.93
CA ARG A 493 -7.58 3.05 4.73
C ARG A 493 -7.80 1.56 4.48
N SER A 494 -7.98 1.21 3.22
CA SER A 494 -8.01 -0.17 2.76
C SER A 494 -7.53 -0.30 1.32
N VAL A 495 -7.31 -1.54 0.88
CA VAL A 495 -6.97 -1.88 -0.50
C VAL A 495 -7.68 -3.16 -0.91
N SER A 496 -8.24 -3.20 -2.11
CA SER A 496 -8.89 -4.41 -2.61
C SER A 496 -7.87 -5.49 -2.98
N CYS A 497 -7.89 -6.62 -2.27
CA CYS A 497 -6.87 -7.68 -2.38
C CYS A 497 -7.43 -9.12 -2.46
N HIS A 498 -8.71 -9.30 -2.78
CA HIS A 498 -9.39 -10.60 -2.68
C HIS A 498 -8.84 -11.73 -3.56
N PHE A 499 -8.06 -11.42 -4.61
CA PHE A 499 -7.35 -12.43 -5.42
C PHE A 499 -5.87 -12.60 -5.05
N MET A 500 -5.37 -11.85 -4.06
CA MET A 500 -4.02 -12.08 -3.54
C MET A 500 -3.91 -13.43 -2.84
N PRO A 501 -2.72 -14.07 -2.81
CA PRO A 501 -2.54 -15.39 -2.20
C PRO A 501 -2.44 -15.32 -0.66
N THR A 502 -3.22 -14.47 -0.04
CA THR A 502 -3.34 -14.29 1.42
C THR A 502 -4.79 -14.51 1.84
N LEU A 503 -5.04 -14.94 3.09
CA LEU A 503 -6.40 -15.11 3.59
C LEU A 503 -7.06 -13.78 3.91
N CYS A 504 -6.28 -12.83 4.43
CA CYS A 504 -6.73 -11.49 4.81
C CYS A 504 -5.56 -10.51 4.79
N GLN A 505 -5.84 -9.23 5.06
CA GLN A 505 -4.85 -8.19 5.22
C GLN A 505 -5.09 -7.39 6.48
N HIS A 506 -4.02 -7.13 7.24
CA HIS A 506 -4.03 -6.21 8.36
C HIS A 506 -3.47 -4.86 7.95
N THR A 507 -4.15 -3.81 8.34
CA THR A 507 -3.72 -2.43 8.15
C THR A 507 -3.59 -1.74 9.50
N LEU A 508 -2.40 -1.20 9.78
CA LEU A 508 -2.11 -0.47 11.01
C LEU A 508 -1.75 0.97 10.73
N GLN A 509 -2.14 1.84 11.63
CA GLN A 509 -1.69 3.23 11.69
C GLN A 509 -1.91 3.78 13.10
N THR A 510 -1.17 4.83 13.45
CA THR A 510 -1.44 5.61 14.65
C THR A 510 -2.01 6.96 14.24
N PHE A 511 -3.16 7.31 14.79
CA PHE A 511 -3.79 8.60 14.54
C PHE A 511 -4.26 9.21 15.85
N ARG A 512 -3.88 10.45 16.12
CA ARG A 512 -4.18 11.18 17.37
C ARG A 512 -3.89 10.37 18.64
N GLY A 513 -2.73 9.68 18.68
CA GLY A 513 -2.31 8.86 19.81
C GLY A 513 -3.01 7.50 19.93
N ARG A 514 -4.00 7.20 19.10
CA ARG A 514 -4.75 5.95 19.08
C ARG A 514 -4.17 4.98 18.05
N LEU A 515 -4.09 3.71 18.39
CA LEU A 515 -3.84 2.65 17.43
C LEU A 515 -5.14 2.36 16.67
N CYS A 516 -5.10 2.61 15.36
CA CYS A 516 -6.19 2.27 14.44
C CYS A 516 -5.77 1.00 13.69
N TYR A 517 -6.62 0.00 13.73
CA TYR A 517 -6.44 -1.30 13.12
C TYR A 517 -7.62 -1.63 12.22
N SER A 518 -7.33 -2.08 11.00
CA SER A 518 -8.34 -2.64 10.11
C SER A 518 -7.93 -4.03 9.67
N LEU A 519 -8.91 -4.95 9.64
CA LEU A 519 -8.81 -6.26 9.01
C LEU A 519 -9.61 -6.25 7.72
N ASP A 520 -8.92 -6.33 6.59
CA ASP A 520 -9.55 -6.55 5.29
C ASP A 520 -9.69 -8.05 5.08
N TYR A 521 -10.92 -8.58 5.02
CA TYR A 521 -11.19 -10.00 4.76
C TYR A 521 -11.90 -10.19 3.41
N TYR A 522 -11.77 -11.38 2.86
CA TYR A 522 -12.21 -11.68 1.51
C TYR A 522 -13.32 -12.71 1.53
N THR A 523 -14.47 -12.38 0.93
CA THR A 523 -15.72 -13.16 1.00
C THR A 523 -15.58 -14.64 0.61
N GLN A 524 -14.62 -14.99 -0.25
CA GLN A 524 -14.36 -16.37 -0.65
C GLN A 524 -13.30 -17.09 0.19
N LYS A 525 -12.73 -16.43 1.19
CA LYS A 525 -11.62 -16.97 1.99
C LYS A 525 -11.93 -17.05 3.47
N MET A 526 -12.78 -16.15 3.96
CA MET A 526 -13.09 -16.02 5.38
C MET A 526 -14.51 -15.50 5.55
N THR A 527 -15.26 -16.03 6.51
CA THR A 527 -16.54 -15.45 6.90
C THR A 527 -16.32 -14.21 7.77
N ARG A 528 -17.32 -13.34 7.86
CA ARG A 528 -17.28 -12.16 8.74
C ARG A 528 -17.05 -12.57 10.20
N GLU A 529 -17.70 -13.64 10.65
CA GLU A 529 -17.59 -14.17 12.02
C GLU A 529 -16.16 -14.63 12.31
N THR A 530 -15.54 -15.37 11.39
CA THR A 530 -14.14 -15.80 11.54
C THR A 530 -13.20 -14.61 11.54
N ALA A 531 -13.44 -13.61 10.67
CA ALA A 531 -12.65 -12.38 10.62
C ALA A 531 -12.77 -11.57 11.91
N SER A 532 -14.00 -11.43 12.47
CA SER A 532 -14.23 -10.73 13.75
C SER A 532 -13.52 -11.45 14.90
N GLN A 533 -13.70 -12.77 15.01
CA GLN A 533 -13.02 -13.57 16.04
C GLN A 533 -11.49 -13.42 15.98
N TYR A 534 -10.93 -13.41 14.76
CA TYR A 534 -9.51 -13.23 14.58
C TYR A 534 -9.03 -11.82 14.98
N ALA A 535 -9.74 -10.77 14.55
CA ALA A 535 -9.40 -9.40 14.90
C ALA A 535 -9.51 -9.13 16.42
N GLU A 536 -10.57 -9.61 17.05
CA GLU A 536 -10.81 -9.48 18.48
C GLU A 536 -9.75 -10.22 19.29
N GLU A 537 -9.36 -11.42 18.85
CA GLU A 537 -8.32 -12.20 19.51
C GLU A 537 -6.94 -11.51 19.41
N ILE A 538 -6.60 -10.90 18.28
CA ILE A 538 -5.39 -10.07 18.13
C ILE A 538 -5.40 -8.94 19.17
N LEU A 539 -6.51 -8.20 19.26
CA LEU A 539 -6.63 -7.08 20.18
C LEU A 539 -6.57 -7.56 21.65
N ARG A 540 -7.19 -8.71 21.96
CA ARG A 540 -7.13 -9.32 23.29
C ARG A 540 -5.69 -9.67 23.68
N VAL A 541 -4.93 -10.32 22.79
CA VAL A 541 -3.52 -10.68 23.04
C VAL A 541 -2.68 -9.41 23.25
N LEU A 542 -2.84 -8.40 22.38
CA LEU A 542 -2.10 -7.13 22.50
C LEU A 542 -2.41 -6.39 23.81
N THR A 543 -3.67 -6.30 24.19
CA THR A 543 -4.06 -5.54 25.40
C THR A 543 -3.67 -6.29 26.67
N SER A 544 -3.79 -7.63 26.70
CA SER A 544 -3.35 -8.45 27.81
C SER A 544 -1.83 -8.37 28.04
N SER A 545 -1.05 -8.29 26.95
CA SER A 545 0.42 -8.23 27.04
C SER A 545 0.95 -6.95 27.68
N ILE A 546 0.16 -5.88 27.72
CA ILE A 546 0.57 -4.61 28.37
C ILE A 546 0.91 -4.83 29.85
N HIS A 547 0.20 -5.76 30.50
CA HIS A 547 0.31 -6.04 31.92
C HIS A 547 1.09 -7.34 32.23
N ALA A 548 1.57 -8.04 31.19
CA ALA A 548 2.35 -9.25 31.37
C ALA A 548 3.64 -8.96 32.16
N PRO A 549 4.03 -9.82 33.13
CA PRO A 549 5.32 -9.68 33.81
C PRO A 549 6.48 -9.78 32.82
N ASN A 550 7.64 -9.27 33.22
CA ASN A 550 8.87 -9.35 32.41
C ASN A 550 9.43 -10.77 32.44
#